data_6e448889befdee58a7a75a37065f0fec
#
_entry.id   6e448889befdee58a7a75a37065f0fec
#
_cell.length_a   1.000
_cell.length_b   1.000
_cell.length_c   1.000
_cell.angle_alpha   90.00
_cell.angle_beta   90.00
_cell.angle_gamma   90.00
#
_symmetry.space_group_name_H-M   'P 1'
#
loop_
_entity.id
_entity.type
_entity.pdbx_description
1 polymer ?
#
loop_
_entity_poly.entity_id
_entity_poly.type
_entity_poly.pdbx_seq_one_letter_code
_entity_poly.pdbx_strand_id
1 'polypeptide(L)'
;MVKGIGGSAGYGVGKVVVISDAKPEYVVKNITDTEAEIKRYEDAVASFEKKTQAMADTMRSQVGEHNAEILEGHILLLKDPGMEEITKSTIKGGTCAEAAFESACDMFIQMFQMTGDELLQQRVTDINDIRMRMLKILTGTPDVNVAEVPAGTVLVATDLTPSMTAGIVKENVVGILTEVGGQTSHSAILARALQIPAVLSINDIVSKVHNGMEVALDGVHGECILEPDEQQKNEYLIKRAEFIKQREMLQIYKGKETVTADGEKLMLFGNIGKPEDASQVLLNDGEGIGLFRTEFLFMGASKLPTEEEQFAAYKQAAEIMAGKSVIIRTLDVGGDKDIPYLGLEKEDNPFLGFRAVRYCLKNEDVYKVQLRALLRASTFGDVKIMIPLVTCVEEVRAVKALVKKLMAELDAEGRKYNKDIEIGVMIETPAASLIADLLAKEADFFSIGTNDLTQYTMAVDRGNARVSYLYSAYNPAVLRSMKHIIETGKAAGITVGMCGEAAADPLLIPLLVSFGLDEYSVSATSVLATRGILSKWSKKEADELAEKALSLSTEAEGAELLKEAQK
;
A
#
# COMPACT_ATOMS: atom_id res chain seq x y z
N MET A 1 -26.28 5.00 9.20
CA MET A 1 -25.11 4.43 8.55
C MET A 1 -24.37 5.53 7.81
N VAL A 2 -23.05 5.65 7.99
CA VAL A 2 -22.17 6.57 7.25
C VAL A 2 -21.14 5.73 6.51
N LYS A 3 -20.61 6.28 5.40
CA LYS A 3 -19.62 5.60 4.56
C LYS A 3 -18.35 6.42 4.44
N GLY A 4 -17.25 5.72 4.36
CA GLY A 4 -15.91 6.23 4.14
C GLY A 4 -15.07 5.23 3.35
N ILE A 5 -13.78 5.26 3.56
CA ILE A 5 -12.81 4.36 2.93
C ILE A 5 -12.34 3.34 3.98
N GLY A 6 -12.35 2.05 3.65
CA GLY A 6 -11.74 1.02 4.49
C GLY A 6 -10.24 1.24 4.61
N GLY A 7 -9.77 1.59 5.80
CA GLY A 7 -8.36 1.88 6.09
C GLY A 7 -7.60 0.68 6.64
N SER A 8 -8.26 -0.11 7.48
CA SER A 8 -7.76 -1.35 8.07
C SER A 8 -8.92 -2.34 8.26
N ALA A 9 -8.75 -3.56 7.77
CA ALA A 9 -9.79 -4.58 7.78
C ALA A 9 -10.14 -5.06 9.18
N GLY A 10 -11.41 -5.40 9.38
CA GLY A 10 -11.97 -5.95 10.61
C GLY A 10 -13.26 -5.25 11.03
N TYR A 11 -13.82 -5.70 12.14
CA TYR A 11 -15.09 -5.20 12.68
C TYR A 11 -14.90 -4.71 14.10
N GLY A 12 -15.50 -3.56 14.44
CA GLY A 12 -15.41 -2.97 15.77
C GLY A 12 -16.79 -2.54 16.28
N VAL A 13 -17.05 -2.76 17.58
CA VAL A 13 -18.21 -2.20 18.28
C VAL A 13 -17.69 -1.60 19.58
N GLY A 14 -17.96 -0.32 19.80
CA GLY A 14 -17.43 0.35 20.98
C GLY A 14 -17.95 1.77 21.18
N LYS A 15 -17.43 2.41 22.23
CA LYS A 15 -17.78 3.78 22.60
C LYS A 15 -16.79 4.78 22.04
N VAL A 16 -17.31 5.85 21.48
CA VAL A 16 -16.52 6.93 20.89
C VAL A 16 -15.74 7.69 21.96
N VAL A 17 -14.47 7.94 21.66
CA VAL A 17 -13.63 8.96 22.28
C VAL A 17 -13.15 9.88 21.15
N VAL A 18 -13.61 11.14 21.19
CA VAL A 18 -13.20 12.14 20.22
C VAL A 18 -11.87 12.74 20.64
N ILE A 19 -10.88 12.64 19.75
CA ILE A 19 -9.60 13.32 19.90
C ILE A 19 -9.75 14.70 19.23
N SER A 20 -9.76 15.74 20.04
CA SER A 20 -9.96 17.10 19.55
C SER A 20 -8.66 17.69 19.01
N ASP A 21 -8.71 18.13 17.75
CA ASP A 21 -7.69 18.99 17.11
C ASP A 21 -7.96 20.48 17.37
N ALA A 22 -8.86 20.79 18.31
CA ALA A 22 -9.16 22.18 18.61
C ALA A 22 -7.89 22.87 19.18
N LYS A 23 -7.51 23.95 18.51
CA LYS A 23 -6.39 24.79 18.95
C LYS A 23 -6.71 25.33 20.34
N PRO A 24 -5.76 25.24 21.30
CA PRO A 24 -5.96 25.84 22.61
C PRO A 24 -6.21 27.35 22.50
N GLU A 25 -7.25 27.82 23.14
CA GLU A 25 -7.53 29.26 23.18
C GLU A 25 -6.57 29.94 24.17
N TYR A 26 -5.98 31.03 23.75
CA TYR A 26 -5.17 31.88 24.61
C TYR A 26 -5.37 33.35 24.24
N VAL A 27 -5.09 34.24 25.18
CA VAL A 27 -5.18 35.69 24.96
C VAL A 27 -3.77 36.22 24.72
N VAL A 28 -3.56 36.92 23.61
CA VAL A 28 -2.30 37.57 23.31
C VAL A 28 -2.07 38.69 24.36
N LYS A 29 -0.97 38.58 25.10
CA LYS A 29 -0.59 39.52 26.18
C LYS A 29 0.70 40.23 25.81
N ASN A 30 0.77 41.51 26.16
CA ASN A 30 2.04 42.22 26.16
C ASN A 30 2.82 41.86 27.43
N ILE A 31 4.04 41.36 27.23
CA ILE A 31 4.93 40.87 28.29
C ILE A 31 5.94 41.96 28.64
N THR A 32 6.06 42.27 29.90
CA THR A 32 7.04 43.23 30.42
C THR A 32 8.32 42.54 30.91
N ASP A 33 8.21 41.34 31.48
CA ASP A 33 9.35 40.49 31.87
C ASP A 33 9.62 39.45 30.79
N THR A 34 10.41 39.87 29.82
CA THR A 34 10.74 39.04 28.66
C THR A 34 11.71 37.90 29.00
N GLU A 35 12.53 38.03 30.05
CA GLU A 35 13.45 36.98 30.47
C GLU A 35 12.70 35.83 31.14
N ALA A 36 11.75 36.13 32.02
CA ALA A 36 10.87 35.10 32.60
C ALA A 36 10.04 34.36 31.54
N GLU A 37 9.58 35.09 30.52
CA GLU A 37 8.78 34.49 29.44
C GLU A 37 9.63 33.62 28.51
N ILE A 38 10.88 34.01 28.21
CA ILE A 38 11.82 33.16 27.47
C ILE A 38 12.09 31.88 28.26
N LYS A 39 12.31 32.00 29.58
CA LYS A 39 12.49 30.82 30.41
C LYS A 39 11.25 29.88 30.38
N ARG A 40 10.05 30.46 30.44
CA ARG A 40 8.80 29.69 30.33
C ARG A 40 8.72 28.94 28.99
N TYR A 41 9.13 29.56 27.90
CA TYR A 41 9.23 28.91 26.58
C TYR A 41 10.27 27.77 26.59
N GLU A 42 11.47 28.02 27.15
CA GLU A 42 12.52 26.99 27.23
C GLU A 42 12.09 25.78 28.09
N ASP A 43 11.41 26.02 29.20
CA ASP A 43 10.86 24.99 30.07
C ASP A 43 9.78 24.15 29.30
N ALA A 44 8.98 24.81 28.44
CA ALA A 44 8.00 24.16 27.60
C ALA A 44 8.67 23.30 26.50
N VAL A 45 9.74 23.80 25.88
CA VAL A 45 10.55 23.02 24.89
C VAL A 45 11.15 21.79 25.55
N ALA A 46 11.73 21.91 26.75
CA ALA A 46 12.27 20.77 27.49
C ALA A 46 11.18 19.74 27.87
N SER A 47 9.98 20.22 28.23
CA SER A 47 8.83 19.36 28.51
C SER A 47 8.36 18.62 27.24
N PHE A 48 8.30 19.32 26.09
CA PHE A 48 7.97 18.73 24.79
C PHE A 48 8.98 17.64 24.42
N GLU A 49 10.26 17.92 24.47
CA GLU A 49 11.35 16.97 24.16
C GLU A 49 11.21 15.69 24.99
N LYS A 50 11.08 15.82 26.30
CA LYS A 50 10.94 14.68 27.22
C LYS A 50 9.71 13.82 26.88
N LYS A 51 8.56 14.45 26.65
CA LYS A 51 7.31 13.75 26.29
C LYS A 51 7.43 13.08 24.93
N THR A 52 8.00 13.78 23.95
CA THR A 52 8.13 13.26 22.58
C THR A 52 9.12 12.10 22.52
N GLN A 53 10.23 12.16 23.26
CA GLN A 53 11.16 11.03 23.34
C GLN A 53 10.50 9.78 23.95
N ALA A 54 9.74 9.93 25.02
CA ALA A 54 8.99 8.82 25.60
C ALA A 54 7.95 8.21 24.62
N MET A 55 7.32 9.06 23.80
CA MET A 55 6.43 8.62 22.74
C MET A 55 7.18 7.86 21.64
N ALA A 56 8.35 8.36 21.20
CA ALA A 56 9.19 7.71 20.20
C ALA A 56 9.67 6.33 20.69
N ASP A 57 10.08 6.20 21.94
CA ASP A 57 10.51 4.93 22.53
C ASP A 57 9.36 3.91 22.57
N THR A 58 8.15 4.35 22.89
CA THR A 58 6.94 3.52 22.86
C THR A 58 6.61 3.07 21.43
N MET A 59 6.62 4.00 20.48
CA MET A 59 6.38 3.76 19.05
C MET A 59 7.38 2.75 18.48
N ARG A 60 8.68 2.90 18.81
CA ARG A 60 9.76 1.99 18.39
C ARG A 60 9.45 0.55 18.77
N SER A 61 8.95 0.34 19.98
CA SER A 61 8.61 -0.99 20.47
C SER A 61 7.34 -1.59 19.86
N GLN A 62 6.37 -0.77 19.46
CA GLN A 62 5.04 -1.20 18.99
C GLN A 62 4.95 -1.35 17.47
N VAL A 63 5.53 -0.39 16.71
CA VAL A 63 5.31 -0.26 15.26
C VAL A 63 6.62 -0.09 14.46
N GLY A 64 7.78 -0.11 15.11
CA GLY A 64 9.10 -0.12 14.48
C GLY A 64 9.80 1.23 14.40
N GLU A 65 11.07 1.18 13.97
CA GLU A 65 12.02 2.31 13.99
C GLU A 65 11.54 3.51 13.18
N HIS A 66 11.07 3.29 11.96
CA HIS A 66 10.67 4.38 11.05
C HIS A 66 9.62 5.33 11.65
N ASN A 67 8.63 4.80 12.38
CA ASN A 67 7.61 5.63 13.02
C ASN A 67 8.14 6.41 14.23
N ALA A 68 9.15 5.88 14.92
CA ALA A 68 9.83 6.58 16.00
C ALA A 68 10.69 7.75 15.47
N GLU A 69 11.38 7.57 14.34
CA GLU A 69 12.18 8.61 13.67
C GLU A 69 11.36 9.85 13.30
N ILE A 70 10.06 9.70 12.98
CA ILE A 70 9.18 10.84 12.71
C ILE A 70 9.04 11.73 13.96
N LEU A 71 8.80 11.11 15.13
CA LEU A 71 8.68 11.85 16.38
C LEU A 71 10.03 12.47 16.82
N GLU A 72 11.14 11.80 16.60
CA GLU A 72 12.48 12.36 16.82
C GLU A 72 12.74 13.54 15.87
N GLY A 73 12.26 13.47 14.64
CA GLY A 73 12.25 14.58 13.68
C GLY A 73 11.50 15.82 14.20
N HIS A 74 10.40 15.64 14.95
CA HIS A 74 9.68 16.74 15.58
C HIS A 74 10.54 17.46 16.65
N ILE A 75 11.35 16.72 17.41
CA ILE A 75 12.28 17.31 18.37
C ILE A 75 13.33 18.16 17.64
N LEU A 76 13.88 17.63 16.53
CA LEU A 76 14.88 18.35 15.74
C LEU A 76 14.30 19.62 15.10
N LEU A 77 13.07 19.56 14.56
CA LEU A 77 12.38 20.72 13.98
C LEU A 77 12.08 21.80 15.04
N LEU A 78 11.62 21.41 16.23
CA LEU A 78 11.35 22.36 17.32
C LEU A 78 12.64 23.05 17.78
N LYS A 79 13.77 22.36 17.77
CA LYS A 79 15.10 22.87 18.18
C LYS A 79 15.88 23.50 17.01
N ASP A 80 15.24 23.71 15.86
CA ASP A 80 15.87 24.41 14.75
C ASP A 80 16.28 25.83 15.21
N PRO A 81 17.56 26.20 15.00
CA PRO A 81 18.08 27.52 15.45
C PRO A 81 17.25 28.70 14.92
N GLY A 82 16.72 28.61 13.71
CA GLY A 82 15.88 29.67 13.12
C GLY A 82 14.54 29.79 13.83
N MET A 83 13.87 28.66 14.15
CA MET A 83 12.61 28.65 14.89
C MET A 83 12.79 29.21 16.30
N GLU A 84 13.86 28.81 16.98
CA GLU A 84 14.20 29.29 18.32
C GLU A 84 14.51 30.79 18.32
N GLU A 85 15.32 31.27 17.35
CA GLU A 85 15.70 32.69 17.24
C GLU A 85 14.49 33.59 16.98
N ILE A 86 13.62 33.20 16.03
CA ILE A 86 12.39 33.94 15.71
C ILE A 86 11.49 34.03 16.95
N THR A 87 11.26 32.90 17.62
CA THR A 87 10.41 32.86 18.81
C THR A 87 10.97 33.74 19.92
N LYS A 88 12.25 33.60 20.27
CA LYS A 88 12.90 34.42 21.33
C LYS A 88 12.96 35.89 20.96
N SER A 89 13.20 36.23 19.69
CA SER A 89 13.21 37.63 19.24
C SER A 89 11.81 38.26 19.37
N THR A 90 10.77 37.52 19.04
CA THR A 90 9.39 37.99 19.18
C THR A 90 8.97 38.16 20.64
N ILE A 91 9.40 37.27 21.55
CA ILE A 91 9.20 37.42 22.99
C ILE A 91 9.94 38.66 23.51
N LYS A 92 11.19 38.91 23.10
CA LYS A 92 11.93 40.12 23.46
C LYS A 92 11.24 41.39 22.99
N GLY A 93 10.45 41.31 21.90
CA GLY A 93 9.56 42.38 21.44
C GLY A 93 8.32 42.61 22.30
N GLY A 94 8.15 41.86 23.40
CA GLY A 94 7.05 42.02 24.35
C GLY A 94 5.83 41.15 24.08
N THR A 95 5.92 40.12 23.21
CA THR A 95 4.83 39.22 22.89
C THR A 95 4.88 37.96 23.77
N CYS A 96 3.75 37.40 24.19
CA CYS A 96 3.70 36.15 24.95
C CYS A 96 4.22 34.94 24.14
N ALA A 97 4.72 33.93 24.82
CA ALA A 97 5.37 32.76 24.22
C ALA A 97 4.45 32.00 23.25
N GLU A 98 3.16 31.89 23.53
CA GLU A 98 2.18 31.27 22.66
C GLU A 98 2.13 31.95 21.29
N ALA A 99 1.91 33.26 21.26
CA ALA A 99 1.81 34.03 20.03
C ALA A 99 3.15 34.14 19.29
N ALA A 100 4.26 34.24 20.02
CA ALA A 100 5.59 34.25 19.44
C ALA A 100 5.94 32.94 18.74
N PHE A 101 5.64 31.82 19.36
CA PHE A 101 5.87 30.50 18.79
C PHE A 101 4.96 30.23 17.59
N GLU A 102 3.68 30.61 17.65
CA GLU A 102 2.78 30.52 16.49
C GLU A 102 3.30 31.30 15.29
N SER A 103 3.77 32.54 15.52
CA SER A 103 4.33 33.34 14.43
C SER A 103 5.55 32.68 13.80
N ALA A 104 6.42 32.04 14.59
CA ALA A 104 7.54 31.28 14.08
C ALA A 104 7.07 30.07 13.24
N CYS A 105 6.08 29.30 13.71
CA CYS A 105 5.49 28.19 12.96
C CYS A 105 4.88 28.67 11.63
N ASP A 106 4.14 29.77 11.62
CA ASP A 106 3.54 30.32 10.40
C ASP A 106 4.60 30.72 9.36
N MET A 107 5.73 31.29 9.80
CA MET A 107 6.84 31.62 8.90
C MET A 107 7.46 30.35 8.28
N PHE A 108 7.70 29.30 9.07
CA PHE A 108 8.22 28.04 8.57
C PHE A 108 7.24 27.35 7.63
N ILE A 109 5.94 27.34 7.94
CA ILE A 109 4.89 26.80 7.06
C ILE A 109 4.89 27.53 5.71
N GLN A 110 4.90 28.87 5.71
CA GLN A 110 4.97 29.66 4.49
C GLN A 110 6.24 29.36 3.68
N MET A 111 7.39 29.27 4.34
CA MET A 111 8.66 28.94 3.70
C MET A 111 8.59 27.57 3.02
N PHE A 112 8.07 26.54 3.68
CA PHE A 112 7.96 25.18 3.12
C PHE A 112 6.94 25.10 1.97
N GLN A 113 5.82 25.83 2.07
CA GLN A 113 4.83 25.90 0.99
C GLN A 113 5.36 26.59 -0.27
N MET A 114 6.27 27.57 -0.12
CA MET A 114 6.85 28.33 -1.24
C MET A 114 7.95 27.57 -2.00
N THR A 115 8.51 26.51 -1.43
CA THR A 115 9.62 25.76 -2.07
C THR A 115 9.17 24.90 -3.26
N GLY A 116 7.89 24.53 -3.36
CA GLY A 116 7.38 23.60 -4.39
C GLY A 116 7.90 22.16 -4.23
N ASP A 117 8.60 21.85 -3.14
CA ASP A 117 9.12 20.53 -2.81
C ASP A 117 8.10 19.75 -1.97
N GLU A 118 7.62 18.61 -2.49
CA GLU A 118 6.61 17.77 -1.82
C GLU A 118 7.07 17.26 -0.45
N LEU A 119 8.35 16.94 -0.28
CA LEU A 119 8.89 16.50 1.00
C LEU A 119 8.82 17.61 2.05
N LEU A 120 9.11 18.86 1.65
CA LEU A 120 8.99 20.00 2.55
C LEU A 120 7.52 20.39 2.79
N GLN A 121 6.62 20.15 1.82
CA GLN A 121 5.20 20.35 2.04
C GLN A 121 4.61 19.32 3.04
N GLN A 122 5.11 18.09 3.06
CA GLN A 122 4.74 17.10 4.10
C GLN A 122 5.17 17.56 5.49
N ARG A 123 6.29 18.28 5.61
CA ARG A 123 6.76 18.86 6.88
C ARG A 123 5.82 19.92 7.46
N VAL A 124 4.92 20.49 6.65
CA VAL A 124 3.87 21.41 7.14
C VAL A 124 2.97 20.70 8.16
N THR A 125 2.65 19.44 7.94
CA THR A 125 1.85 18.64 8.88
C THR A 125 2.61 18.44 10.19
N ASP A 126 3.92 18.14 10.11
CA ASP A 126 4.78 17.97 11.28
C ASP A 126 4.83 19.28 12.11
N ILE A 127 5.02 20.45 11.46
CA ILE A 127 5.03 21.75 12.15
C ILE A 127 3.70 22.03 12.82
N ASN A 128 2.58 21.70 12.18
CA ASN A 128 1.26 21.86 12.79
C ASN A 128 1.08 20.97 14.02
N ASP A 129 1.56 19.72 13.99
CA ASP A 129 1.52 18.84 15.16
C ASP A 129 2.39 19.39 16.31
N ILE A 130 3.61 19.83 16.01
CA ILE A 130 4.52 20.49 16.97
C ILE A 130 3.84 21.73 17.56
N ARG A 131 3.24 22.59 16.72
CA ARG A 131 2.51 23.81 17.14
C ARG A 131 1.42 23.49 18.14
N MET A 132 0.55 22.55 17.82
CA MET A 132 -0.57 22.19 18.68
C MET A 132 -0.11 21.67 20.05
N ARG A 133 0.91 20.82 20.05
CA ARG A 133 1.45 20.22 21.27
C ARG A 133 2.18 21.25 22.14
N MET A 134 2.97 22.15 21.54
CA MET A 134 3.63 23.24 22.26
C MET A 134 2.61 24.21 22.86
N LEU A 135 1.56 24.59 22.11
CA LEU A 135 0.50 25.45 22.64
C LEU A 135 -0.23 24.79 23.81
N LYS A 136 -0.53 23.49 23.75
CA LYS A 136 -1.11 22.75 24.88
C LYS A 136 -0.20 22.78 26.11
N ILE A 137 1.11 22.64 25.94
CA ILE A 137 2.08 22.73 27.05
C ILE A 137 2.11 24.14 27.61
N LEU A 138 2.20 25.18 26.77
CA LEU A 138 2.28 26.58 27.21
C LEU A 138 0.99 27.03 27.90
N THR A 139 -0.17 26.61 27.46
CA THR A 139 -1.48 26.97 28.04
C THR A 139 -1.87 26.08 29.24
N GLY A 140 -1.16 24.97 29.47
CA GLY A 140 -1.53 23.98 30.46
C GLY A 140 -2.80 23.18 30.10
N THR A 141 -3.21 23.18 28.82
CA THR A 141 -4.38 22.43 28.35
C THR A 141 -4.08 20.93 28.38
N PRO A 142 -4.91 20.11 29.04
CA PRO A 142 -4.72 18.67 29.09
C PRO A 142 -4.89 18.06 27.69
N ASP A 143 -4.04 17.10 27.37
CA ASP A 143 -4.16 16.29 26.14
C ASP A 143 -4.91 14.99 26.42
N VAL A 144 -5.62 14.46 25.41
CA VAL A 144 -6.25 13.12 25.53
C VAL A 144 -5.12 12.10 25.53
N ASN A 145 -4.95 11.40 26.66
CA ASN A 145 -3.98 10.33 26.73
C ASN A 145 -4.57 9.05 26.10
N VAL A 146 -4.23 8.77 24.87
CA VAL A 146 -4.72 7.57 24.13
C VAL A 146 -4.26 6.25 24.78
N ALA A 147 -3.21 6.28 25.63
CA ALA A 147 -2.78 5.10 26.38
C ALA A 147 -3.73 4.73 27.55
N GLU A 148 -4.54 5.67 28.02
CA GLU A 148 -5.43 5.50 29.16
C GLU A 148 -6.91 5.39 28.76
N VAL A 149 -7.20 5.28 27.46
CA VAL A 149 -8.59 5.11 27.01
C VAL A 149 -9.17 3.78 27.51
N PRO A 150 -10.46 3.74 27.89
CA PRO A 150 -11.10 2.50 28.34
C PRO A 150 -11.10 1.41 27.27
N ALA A 151 -11.12 0.15 27.70
CA ALA A 151 -11.33 -0.98 26.79
C ALA A 151 -12.67 -0.83 26.03
N GLY A 152 -12.67 -1.14 24.74
CA GLY A 152 -13.84 -0.98 23.87
C GLY A 152 -14.00 0.43 23.31
N THR A 153 -12.93 1.22 23.28
CA THR A 153 -12.93 2.57 22.69
C THR A 153 -12.86 2.54 21.17
N VAL A 154 -13.67 3.39 20.52
CA VAL A 154 -13.49 3.79 19.13
C VAL A 154 -12.96 5.21 19.11
N LEU A 155 -11.74 5.40 18.58
CA LEU A 155 -11.11 6.70 18.44
C LEU A 155 -11.69 7.44 17.23
N VAL A 156 -12.07 8.70 17.41
CA VAL A 156 -12.59 9.55 16.34
C VAL A 156 -11.79 10.86 16.31
N ALA A 157 -11.28 11.23 15.15
CA ALA A 157 -10.51 12.46 14.95
C ALA A 157 -10.77 13.02 13.54
N THR A 158 -10.36 14.27 13.32
CA THR A 158 -10.30 14.80 11.95
C THR A 158 -9.23 14.06 11.17
N ASP A 159 -8.01 13.95 11.71
CA ASP A 159 -6.94 13.07 11.27
C ASP A 159 -6.17 12.55 12.50
N LEU A 160 -5.42 11.48 12.33
CA LEU A 160 -4.55 10.96 13.39
C LEU A 160 -3.10 11.28 13.07
N THR A 161 -2.53 12.22 13.81
CA THR A 161 -1.10 12.54 13.71
C THR A 161 -0.25 11.46 14.41
N PRO A 162 1.06 11.37 14.08
CA PRO A 162 1.97 10.45 14.76
C PRO A 162 1.95 10.59 16.28
N SER A 163 1.87 11.84 16.79
CA SER A 163 1.84 12.10 18.23
C SER A 163 0.55 11.64 18.90
N MET A 164 -0.60 11.76 18.23
CA MET A 164 -1.89 11.29 18.74
C MET A 164 -1.97 9.78 18.83
N THR A 165 -1.18 9.09 18.05
CA THR A 165 -1.21 7.62 17.94
C THR A 165 -0.16 6.93 18.79
N ALA A 166 0.84 7.70 19.25
CA ALA A 166 1.86 7.19 20.14
C ALA A 166 1.26 6.78 21.49
N GLY A 167 1.37 5.49 21.81
CA GLY A 167 0.85 4.94 23.07
C GLY A 167 -0.55 4.32 22.96
N ILE A 168 -1.12 4.16 21.77
CA ILE A 168 -2.36 3.38 21.61
C ILE A 168 -2.15 1.98 22.14
N VAL A 169 -2.97 1.61 23.13
CA VAL A 169 -3.04 0.25 23.66
C VAL A 169 -4.05 -0.51 22.80
N LYS A 170 -3.56 -1.43 21.98
CA LYS A 170 -4.33 -2.22 21.00
C LYS A 170 -5.54 -2.92 21.62
N GLU A 171 -5.41 -3.41 22.85
CA GLU A 171 -6.44 -4.12 23.58
C GLU A 171 -7.62 -3.21 23.97
N ASN A 172 -7.39 -1.92 24.09
CA ASN A 172 -8.39 -0.93 24.49
C ASN A 172 -9.13 -0.33 23.30
N VAL A 173 -8.47 -0.24 22.13
CA VAL A 173 -9.03 0.42 20.94
C VAL A 173 -9.61 -0.62 19.99
N VAL A 174 -10.90 -0.57 19.77
CA VAL A 174 -11.63 -1.52 18.89
C VAL A 174 -11.96 -0.96 17.53
N GLY A 175 -11.64 0.31 17.29
CA GLY A 175 -11.86 0.96 16.00
C GLY A 175 -11.31 2.37 15.91
N ILE A 176 -11.10 2.83 14.68
CA ILE A 176 -10.64 4.18 14.34
C ILE A 176 -11.53 4.75 13.24
N LEU A 177 -11.99 5.98 13.42
CA LEU A 177 -12.78 6.73 12.43
C LEU A 177 -12.13 8.10 12.21
N THR A 178 -11.91 8.51 10.95
CA THR A 178 -11.38 9.85 10.62
C THR A 178 -12.17 10.57 9.55
N GLU A 179 -12.15 11.92 9.57
CA GLU A 179 -12.78 12.76 8.54
C GLU A 179 -11.97 12.81 7.26
N VAL A 180 -10.66 12.75 7.37
CA VAL A 180 -9.73 12.77 6.24
C VAL A 180 -8.84 11.54 6.24
N GLY A 181 -8.09 11.34 5.16
CA GLY A 181 -7.13 10.25 5.04
C GLY A 181 -7.57 9.18 4.04
N GLY A 182 -6.66 8.78 3.17
CA GLY A 182 -6.84 7.67 2.22
C GLY A 182 -6.20 6.38 2.72
N GLN A 183 -6.25 5.34 1.91
CA GLN A 183 -5.62 4.04 2.22
C GLN A 183 -4.10 4.12 2.44
N THR A 184 -3.46 5.18 1.96
CA THR A 184 -2.03 5.45 2.13
C THR A 184 -1.71 6.48 3.22
N SER A 185 -2.72 6.98 3.93
CA SER A 185 -2.52 7.95 5.03
C SER A 185 -1.80 7.30 6.21
N HIS A 186 -1.18 8.14 7.04
CA HIS A 186 -0.53 7.71 8.29
C HIS A 186 -1.51 6.93 9.18
N SER A 187 -2.74 7.43 9.32
CA SER A 187 -3.82 6.78 10.08
C SER A 187 -4.11 5.35 9.59
N ALA A 188 -4.15 5.14 8.24
CA ALA A 188 -4.36 3.83 7.66
C ALA A 188 -3.19 2.87 7.90
N ILE A 189 -1.97 3.36 7.72
CA ILE A 189 -0.74 2.58 7.91
C ILE A 189 -0.66 2.11 9.36
N LEU A 190 -0.87 3.01 10.30
CA LEU A 190 -0.85 2.69 11.72
C LEU A 190 -1.96 1.71 12.11
N ALA A 191 -3.21 1.96 11.69
CA ALA A 191 -4.34 1.08 11.97
C ALA A 191 -4.07 -0.36 11.49
N ARG A 192 -3.48 -0.52 10.31
CA ARG A 192 -3.03 -1.83 9.79
C ARG A 192 -1.91 -2.43 10.62
N ALA A 193 -0.90 -1.65 10.99
CA ALA A 193 0.22 -2.14 11.81
C ALA A 193 -0.25 -2.63 13.20
N LEU A 194 -1.16 -1.89 13.83
CA LEU A 194 -1.79 -2.27 15.10
C LEU A 194 -2.92 -3.29 14.92
N GLN A 195 -3.35 -3.56 13.68
CA GLN A 195 -4.46 -4.46 13.37
C GLN A 195 -5.79 -4.01 13.99
N ILE A 196 -6.02 -2.70 14.06
CA ILE A 196 -7.25 -2.09 14.54
C ILE A 196 -8.13 -1.77 13.32
N PRO A 197 -9.41 -2.17 13.29
CA PRO A 197 -10.33 -1.79 12.22
C PRO A 197 -10.42 -0.27 12.05
N ALA A 198 -10.38 0.22 10.80
CA ALA A 198 -10.44 1.66 10.55
C ALA A 198 -11.30 2.00 9.34
N VAL A 199 -12.10 3.06 9.49
CA VAL A 199 -12.85 3.71 8.40
C VAL A 199 -12.43 5.17 8.33
N LEU A 200 -11.94 5.58 7.17
CA LEU A 200 -11.35 6.90 6.92
C LEU A 200 -12.21 7.71 5.95
N SER A 201 -11.96 9.02 5.88
CA SER A 201 -12.68 9.92 4.97
C SER A 201 -14.20 9.89 5.16
N ILE A 202 -14.67 9.88 6.40
CA ILE A 202 -16.08 10.01 6.72
C ILE A 202 -16.41 11.49 6.92
N ASN A 203 -17.10 12.08 5.99
CA ASN A 203 -17.46 13.50 6.04
C ASN A 203 -18.14 13.88 7.37
N ASP A 204 -17.59 14.91 8.04
CA ASP A 204 -18.10 15.52 9.27
C ASP A 204 -18.32 14.51 10.42
N ILE A 205 -17.54 13.44 10.52
CA ILE A 205 -17.75 12.42 11.56
C ILE A 205 -17.55 12.99 12.96
N VAL A 206 -16.57 13.89 13.16
CA VAL A 206 -16.31 14.51 14.47
C VAL A 206 -17.51 15.31 14.98
N SER A 207 -18.24 15.97 14.08
CA SER A 207 -19.45 16.72 14.43
C SER A 207 -20.70 15.85 14.64
N LYS A 208 -20.70 14.63 14.08
CA LYS A 208 -21.83 13.68 14.14
C LYS A 208 -21.80 12.79 15.37
N VAL A 209 -20.68 12.75 16.10
CA VAL A 209 -20.52 11.90 17.25
C VAL A 209 -20.13 12.70 18.51
N HIS A 210 -20.29 12.10 19.66
CA HIS A 210 -19.85 12.65 20.95
C HIS A 210 -19.23 11.54 21.82
N ASN A 211 -18.44 11.94 22.81
CA ASN A 211 -17.83 11.00 23.74
C ASN A 211 -18.89 10.12 24.42
N GLY A 212 -18.64 8.82 24.40
CA GLY A 212 -19.53 7.81 24.97
C GLY A 212 -20.63 7.31 24.03
N MET A 213 -20.82 7.91 22.84
CA MET A 213 -21.73 7.40 21.82
C MET A 213 -21.28 6.01 21.36
N GLU A 214 -22.22 5.09 21.19
CA GLU A 214 -21.89 3.75 20.67
C GLU A 214 -21.88 3.75 19.13
N VAL A 215 -20.91 3.05 18.57
CA VAL A 215 -20.78 2.89 17.11
C VAL A 215 -20.37 1.45 16.76
N ALA A 216 -20.78 1.00 15.57
CA ALA A 216 -20.32 -0.24 14.97
C ALA A 216 -19.68 0.06 13.62
N LEU A 217 -18.45 -0.44 13.38
CA LEU A 217 -17.70 -0.14 12.17
C LEU A 217 -17.25 -1.40 11.43
N ASP A 218 -17.21 -1.32 10.11
CA ASP A 218 -16.73 -2.31 9.17
C ASP A 218 -15.55 -1.70 8.38
N GLY A 219 -14.34 -2.02 8.79
CA GLY A 219 -13.13 -1.56 8.14
C GLY A 219 -12.82 -2.28 6.81
N VAL A 220 -13.56 -3.35 6.47
CA VAL A 220 -13.44 -4.04 5.18
C VAL A 220 -14.17 -3.25 4.10
N HIS A 221 -15.43 -2.87 4.38
CA HIS A 221 -16.28 -2.17 3.41
C HIS A 221 -16.31 -0.65 3.58
N GLY A 222 -15.66 -0.11 4.62
CA GLY A 222 -15.63 1.33 4.90
C GLY A 222 -16.97 1.86 5.39
N GLU A 223 -17.69 1.10 6.22
CA GLU A 223 -19.02 1.47 6.72
C GLU A 223 -19.01 1.65 8.25
N CYS A 224 -19.83 2.59 8.74
CA CYS A 224 -20.02 2.78 10.16
C CYS A 224 -21.49 3.09 10.47
N ILE A 225 -22.02 2.43 11.50
CA ILE A 225 -23.37 2.66 12.06
C ILE A 225 -23.20 3.48 13.34
N LEU A 226 -23.80 4.67 13.36
CA LEU A 226 -23.89 5.50 14.54
C LEU A 226 -25.13 5.06 15.35
N GLU A 227 -24.99 4.92 16.66
CA GLU A 227 -26.03 4.43 17.59
C GLU A 227 -26.68 3.12 17.10
N PRO A 228 -25.90 2.04 16.91
CA PRO A 228 -26.45 0.76 16.47
C PRO A 228 -27.45 0.21 17.50
N ASP A 229 -28.55 -0.36 17.03
CA ASP A 229 -29.45 -1.13 17.89
C ASP A 229 -28.81 -2.44 18.35
N GLU A 230 -29.45 -3.15 19.30
CA GLU A 230 -28.91 -4.38 19.87
C GLU A 230 -28.74 -5.50 18.83
N GLN A 231 -29.56 -5.56 17.79
CA GLN A 231 -29.43 -6.55 16.73
C GLN A 231 -28.20 -6.25 15.86
N GLN A 232 -28.01 -5.00 15.48
CA GLN A 232 -26.85 -4.52 14.71
C GLN A 232 -25.54 -4.74 15.50
N LYS A 233 -25.52 -4.42 16.80
CA LYS A 233 -24.36 -4.69 17.67
C LYS A 233 -23.99 -6.17 17.69
N ASN A 234 -24.97 -7.03 17.91
CA ASN A 234 -24.75 -8.47 17.93
C ASN A 234 -24.24 -9.00 16.60
N GLU A 235 -24.77 -8.52 15.48
CA GLU A 235 -24.28 -8.88 14.14
C GLU A 235 -22.80 -8.52 13.96
N TYR A 236 -22.41 -7.30 14.35
CA TYR A 236 -21.01 -6.85 14.22
C TYR A 236 -20.08 -7.57 15.20
N LEU A 237 -20.55 -7.92 16.40
CA LEU A 237 -19.77 -8.73 17.35
C LEU A 237 -19.54 -10.14 16.83
N ILE A 238 -20.54 -10.76 16.19
CA ILE A 238 -20.40 -12.08 15.54
C ILE A 238 -19.38 -11.98 14.40
N LYS A 239 -19.53 -11.01 13.49
CA LYS A 239 -18.58 -10.78 12.39
C LYS A 239 -17.15 -10.56 12.90
N ARG A 240 -17.01 -9.80 14.00
CA ARG A 240 -15.71 -9.59 14.66
C ARG A 240 -15.10 -10.89 15.15
N ALA A 241 -15.90 -11.69 15.88
CA ALA A 241 -15.42 -12.96 16.43
C ALA A 241 -15.01 -13.95 15.33
N GLU A 242 -15.78 -14.02 14.25
CA GLU A 242 -15.48 -14.83 13.08
C GLU A 242 -14.21 -14.36 12.38
N PHE A 243 -14.06 -13.05 12.18
CA PHE A 243 -12.88 -12.45 11.54
C PHE A 243 -11.60 -12.73 12.35
N ILE A 244 -11.65 -12.55 13.68
CA ILE A 244 -10.52 -12.84 14.57
C ILE A 244 -10.19 -14.34 14.52
N LYS A 245 -11.19 -15.21 14.65
CA LYS A 245 -11.02 -16.66 14.59
C LYS A 245 -10.41 -17.12 13.28
N GLN A 246 -10.89 -16.61 12.15
CA GLN A 246 -10.31 -16.90 10.84
C GLN A 246 -8.85 -16.47 10.78
N ARG A 247 -8.53 -15.28 11.26
CA ARG A 247 -7.17 -14.77 11.27
C ARG A 247 -6.24 -15.58 12.17
N GLU A 248 -6.69 -15.99 13.35
CA GLU A 248 -5.93 -16.86 14.25
C GLU A 248 -5.71 -18.25 13.63
N MET A 249 -6.73 -18.81 12.98
CA MET A 249 -6.59 -20.07 12.26
C MET A 249 -5.54 -20.00 11.13
N LEU A 250 -5.40 -18.85 10.49
CA LEU A 250 -4.39 -18.66 9.43
C LEU A 250 -2.96 -18.61 9.98
N GLN A 251 -2.76 -18.25 11.26
CA GLN A 251 -1.42 -18.22 11.85
C GLN A 251 -0.76 -19.60 11.90
N ILE A 252 -1.50 -20.70 11.85
CA ILE A 252 -0.94 -22.05 11.77
C ILE A 252 -0.12 -22.28 10.48
N TYR A 253 -0.35 -21.48 9.44
CA TYR A 253 0.36 -21.54 8.17
C TYR A 253 1.64 -20.68 8.15
N LYS A 254 1.83 -19.79 9.12
CA LYS A 254 3.01 -18.94 9.20
C LYS A 254 4.25 -19.77 9.48
N GLY A 255 5.35 -19.52 8.75
CA GLY A 255 6.61 -20.25 8.84
C GLY A 255 6.58 -21.64 8.18
N LYS A 256 5.49 -22.00 7.49
CA LYS A 256 5.43 -23.27 6.74
C LYS A 256 5.79 -23.05 5.27
N GLU A 257 6.37 -24.07 4.66
CA GLU A 257 6.58 -24.11 3.21
C GLU A 257 5.22 -24.04 2.48
N THR A 258 5.19 -23.35 1.36
CA THR A 258 4.01 -23.33 0.48
C THR A 258 4.02 -24.58 -0.38
N VAL A 259 3.18 -25.55 -0.03
CA VAL A 259 3.08 -26.86 -0.69
C VAL A 259 1.63 -27.26 -0.88
N THR A 260 1.37 -28.04 -1.93
CA THR A 260 0.10 -28.74 -2.11
C THR A 260 -0.07 -29.88 -1.09
N ALA A 261 -1.26 -30.49 -1.02
CA ALA A 261 -1.52 -31.61 -0.09
C ALA A 261 -0.65 -32.85 -0.38
N ASP A 262 -0.17 -33.03 -1.60
CA ASP A 262 0.72 -34.09 -2.05
C ASP A 262 2.20 -33.67 -2.10
N GLY A 263 2.55 -32.46 -1.62
CA GLY A 263 3.91 -32.01 -1.38
C GLY A 263 4.60 -31.32 -2.55
N GLU A 264 3.87 -30.95 -3.60
CA GLU A 264 4.43 -30.10 -4.67
C GLU A 264 4.73 -28.70 -4.12
N LYS A 265 5.97 -28.22 -4.32
CA LYS A 265 6.38 -26.90 -3.85
C LYS A 265 5.94 -25.82 -4.81
N LEU A 266 5.34 -24.78 -4.26
CA LEU A 266 4.86 -23.59 -4.97
C LEU A 266 5.52 -22.34 -4.36
N MET A 267 5.51 -21.25 -5.11
CA MET A 267 5.99 -19.94 -4.64
C MET A 267 4.81 -19.04 -4.32
N LEU A 268 4.85 -18.40 -3.15
CA LEU A 268 3.80 -17.50 -2.69
C LEU A 268 4.37 -16.12 -2.40
N PHE A 269 4.15 -15.23 -3.34
CA PHE A 269 4.70 -13.88 -3.39
C PHE A 269 3.65 -12.82 -3.04
N GLY A 270 4.12 -11.60 -2.76
CA GLY A 270 3.26 -10.46 -2.49
C GLY A 270 3.23 -9.45 -3.61
N ASN A 271 2.09 -8.74 -3.76
CA ASN A 271 1.96 -7.57 -4.61
C ASN A 271 2.20 -6.30 -3.79
N ILE A 272 2.99 -5.36 -4.31
CA ILE A 272 3.27 -4.08 -3.66
C ILE A 272 3.05 -2.90 -4.61
N GLY A 273 2.72 -1.73 -4.05
CA GLY A 273 2.64 -0.45 -4.75
C GLY A 273 3.76 0.51 -4.36
N LYS A 274 4.33 0.34 -3.15
CA LYS A 274 5.42 1.15 -2.63
C LYS A 274 6.51 0.26 -2.04
N PRO A 275 7.78 0.71 -1.97
CA PRO A 275 8.88 -0.09 -1.39
C PRO A 275 8.61 -0.56 0.04
N GLU A 276 7.98 0.29 0.87
CA GLU A 276 7.67 0.01 2.28
C GLU A 276 6.70 -1.18 2.45
N ASP A 277 5.83 -1.40 1.45
CA ASP A 277 4.87 -2.51 1.45
C ASP A 277 5.58 -3.89 1.50
N ALA A 278 6.83 -3.95 1.07
CA ALA A 278 7.66 -5.16 1.15
C ALA A 278 7.78 -5.70 2.58
N SER A 279 7.83 -4.81 3.57
CA SER A 279 7.82 -5.19 4.98
C SER A 279 6.54 -5.93 5.37
N GLN A 280 5.39 -5.53 4.82
CA GLN A 280 4.11 -6.20 5.09
C GLN A 280 4.05 -7.58 4.43
N VAL A 281 4.68 -7.75 3.26
CA VAL A 281 4.81 -9.06 2.61
C VAL A 281 5.60 -10.02 3.52
N LEU A 282 6.73 -9.57 4.06
CA LEU A 282 7.54 -10.38 5.00
C LEU A 282 6.81 -10.67 6.31
N LEU A 283 6.11 -9.70 6.90
CA LEU A 283 5.33 -9.88 8.13
C LEU A 283 4.22 -10.93 7.98
N ASN A 284 3.66 -11.06 6.77
CA ASN A 284 2.67 -12.06 6.41
C ASN A 284 3.29 -13.34 5.81
N ASP A 285 4.62 -13.49 5.93
CA ASP A 285 5.33 -14.69 5.51
C ASP A 285 5.35 -14.93 3.99
N GLY A 286 5.35 -13.84 3.20
CA GLY A 286 5.54 -13.91 1.74
C GLY A 286 6.97 -14.28 1.38
N GLU A 287 7.11 -15.07 0.32
CA GLU A 287 8.37 -15.67 -0.10
C GLU A 287 9.12 -14.82 -1.13
N GLY A 288 8.48 -13.79 -1.67
CA GLY A 288 9.01 -12.85 -2.65
C GLY A 288 8.01 -11.74 -2.96
N ILE A 289 8.36 -10.88 -3.91
CA ILE A 289 7.47 -9.91 -4.53
C ILE A 289 7.28 -10.31 -5.99
N GLY A 290 6.07 -10.73 -6.37
CA GLY A 290 5.73 -11.11 -7.74
C GLY A 290 5.21 -9.95 -8.59
N LEU A 291 4.84 -8.84 -7.94
CA LEU A 291 4.48 -7.61 -8.63
C LEU A 291 4.79 -6.38 -7.79
N PHE A 292 5.79 -5.60 -8.21
CA PHE A 292 5.92 -4.21 -7.80
C PHE A 292 5.32 -3.30 -8.88
N ARG A 293 4.22 -2.62 -8.56
CA ARG A 293 3.51 -1.70 -9.45
C ARG A 293 4.19 -0.34 -9.43
N THR A 294 5.04 -0.08 -10.42
CA THR A 294 5.85 1.15 -10.45
C THR A 294 5.06 2.41 -10.79
N GLU A 295 3.88 2.30 -11.36
CA GLU A 295 3.02 3.45 -11.69
C GLU A 295 2.71 4.33 -10.48
N PHE A 296 2.68 3.80 -9.26
CA PHE A 296 2.46 4.59 -8.05
C PHE A 296 3.59 5.59 -7.78
N LEU A 297 4.84 5.31 -8.22
CA LEU A 297 5.94 6.25 -8.14
C LEU A 297 5.72 7.45 -9.07
N PHE A 298 5.10 7.20 -10.22
CA PHE A 298 4.80 8.24 -11.21
C PHE A 298 3.53 9.03 -10.82
N MET A 299 2.48 8.36 -10.38
CA MET A 299 1.22 9.02 -10.00
C MET A 299 1.36 9.95 -8.79
N GLY A 300 2.30 9.65 -7.89
CA GLY A 300 2.56 10.46 -6.68
C GLY A 300 3.51 11.63 -6.92
N ALA A 301 4.10 11.77 -8.12
CA ALA A 301 5.09 12.78 -8.41
C ALA A 301 4.51 13.96 -9.21
N SER A 302 5.04 15.17 -8.99
CA SER A 302 4.69 16.38 -9.74
C SER A 302 5.50 16.54 -11.04
N LYS A 303 6.56 15.75 -11.21
CA LYS A 303 7.45 15.70 -12.38
C LYS A 303 7.88 14.26 -12.63
N LEU A 304 8.50 14.03 -13.79
CA LEU A 304 9.06 12.71 -14.11
C LEU A 304 10.07 12.28 -13.04
N PRO A 305 9.88 11.14 -12.37
CA PRO A 305 10.83 10.63 -11.38
C PRO A 305 12.21 10.39 -12.02
N THR A 306 13.25 10.92 -11.39
CA THR A 306 14.63 10.80 -11.85
C THR A 306 15.15 9.36 -11.72
N GLU A 307 16.30 9.05 -12.35
CA GLU A 307 16.95 7.74 -12.19
C GLU A 307 17.29 7.46 -10.72
N GLU A 308 17.73 8.47 -9.95
CA GLU A 308 18.10 8.30 -8.54
C GLU A 308 16.87 8.05 -7.67
N GLU A 309 15.75 8.75 -7.88
CA GLU A 309 14.50 8.53 -7.14
C GLU A 309 13.95 7.12 -7.40
N GLN A 310 13.91 6.67 -8.65
CA GLN A 310 13.48 5.32 -9.02
C GLN A 310 14.46 4.26 -8.48
N PHE A 311 15.77 4.49 -8.62
CA PHE A 311 16.79 3.59 -8.08
C PHE A 311 16.67 3.42 -6.57
N ALA A 312 16.45 4.51 -5.82
CA ALA A 312 16.29 4.45 -4.37
C ALA A 312 15.08 3.58 -3.99
N ALA A 313 13.94 3.73 -4.68
CA ALA A 313 12.73 2.94 -4.43
C ALA A 313 12.93 1.45 -4.73
N TYR A 314 13.53 1.11 -5.86
CA TYR A 314 13.77 -0.30 -6.23
C TYR A 314 14.82 -0.96 -5.35
N LYS A 315 15.87 -0.24 -5.01
CA LYS A 315 16.90 -0.68 -4.05
C LYS A 315 16.30 -0.97 -2.68
N GLN A 316 15.49 -0.05 -2.16
CA GLN A 316 14.83 -0.22 -0.85
C GLN A 316 13.98 -1.49 -0.81
N ALA A 317 13.17 -1.75 -1.83
CA ALA A 317 12.38 -2.97 -1.91
C ALA A 317 13.28 -4.23 -1.92
N ALA A 318 14.36 -4.21 -2.71
CA ALA A 318 15.31 -5.33 -2.79
C ALA A 318 16.03 -5.57 -1.46
N GLU A 319 16.46 -4.51 -0.76
CA GLU A 319 17.12 -4.61 0.54
C GLU A 319 16.17 -5.14 1.63
N ILE A 320 14.92 -4.67 1.68
CA ILE A 320 13.90 -5.18 2.61
C ILE A 320 13.68 -6.68 2.38
N MET A 321 13.61 -7.13 1.11
CA MET A 321 13.37 -8.53 0.77
C MET A 321 14.58 -9.44 1.02
N ALA A 322 15.77 -8.89 1.31
CA ALA A 322 16.95 -9.61 1.78
C ALA A 322 17.33 -10.85 0.93
N GLY A 323 17.38 -10.68 -0.38
CA GLY A 323 17.75 -11.72 -1.35
C GLY A 323 16.59 -12.59 -1.86
N LYS A 324 15.38 -12.40 -1.35
CA LYS A 324 14.15 -12.96 -1.96
C LYS A 324 13.84 -12.25 -3.27
N SER A 325 13.18 -12.93 -4.20
CA SER A 325 12.86 -12.38 -5.52
C SER A 325 11.96 -11.14 -5.46
N VAL A 326 12.27 -10.15 -6.29
CA VAL A 326 11.51 -8.91 -6.46
C VAL A 326 11.26 -8.65 -7.94
N ILE A 327 10.06 -8.98 -8.41
CA ILE A 327 9.64 -8.75 -9.79
C ILE A 327 9.07 -7.34 -9.90
N ILE A 328 9.75 -6.48 -10.69
CA ILE A 328 9.37 -5.08 -10.86
C ILE A 328 8.79 -4.88 -12.26
N ARG A 329 7.53 -4.49 -12.30
CA ARG A 329 6.84 -4.19 -13.56
C ARG A 329 7.28 -2.81 -14.07
N THR A 330 7.71 -2.73 -15.32
CA THR A 330 7.96 -1.44 -15.95
C THR A 330 6.67 -0.64 -16.09
N LEU A 331 6.78 0.65 -16.36
CA LEU A 331 5.69 1.62 -16.33
C LEU A 331 4.45 1.13 -17.10
N ASP A 332 3.32 1.04 -16.40
CA ASP A 332 2.01 0.71 -16.96
C ASP A 332 1.04 1.87 -16.74
N VAL A 333 1.21 2.92 -17.53
CA VAL A 333 0.40 4.14 -17.53
C VAL A 333 -0.10 4.41 -18.94
N GLY A 334 -1.34 4.88 -19.04
CA GLY A 334 -2.00 5.27 -20.28
C GLY A 334 -2.94 6.46 -20.06
N GLY A 335 -3.68 6.84 -21.09
CA GLY A 335 -4.61 7.97 -21.06
C GLY A 335 -5.83 7.81 -20.14
N ASP A 336 -5.93 6.69 -19.42
CA ASP A 336 -6.88 6.46 -18.34
C ASP A 336 -6.44 7.13 -17.01
N LYS A 337 -5.17 7.54 -16.92
CA LYS A 337 -4.58 8.18 -15.74
C LYS A 337 -4.14 9.60 -16.07
N ASP A 338 -4.57 10.55 -15.24
CA ASP A 338 -4.19 11.95 -15.40
C ASP A 338 -2.79 12.18 -14.78
N ILE A 339 -1.76 12.08 -15.62
CA ILE A 339 -0.37 12.39 -15.26
C ILE A 339 0.17 13.44 -16.25
N PRO A 340 -0.04 14.74 -15.97
CA PRO A 340 0.18 15.82 -16.94
C PRO A 340 1.59 15.86 -17.53
N TYR A 341 2.62 15.56 -16.73
CA TYR A 341 4.01 15.63 -17.18
C TYR A 341 4.43 14.50 -18.13
N LEU A 342 3.63 13.44 -18.29
CA LEU A 342 3.87 12.39 -19.29
C LEU A 342 3.38 12.77 -20.69
N GLY A 343 2.63 13.86 -20.82
CA GLY A 343 2.12 14.35 -22.10
C GLY A 343 1.17 13.38 -22.81
N LEU A 344 0.44 12.57 -22.03
CA LEU A 344 -0.53 11.61 -22.57
C LEU A 344 -1.76 12.36 -23.06
N GLU A 345 -2.11 12.14 -24.32
CA GLU A 345 -3.33 12.68 -24.89
C GLU A 345 -4.55 11.85 -24.43
N LYS A 346 -5.70 12.51 -24.36
CA LYS A 346 -6.95 11.80 -24.06
C LYS A 346 -7.37 10.96 -25.27
N GLU A 347 -7.57 9.68 -25.05
CA GLU A 347 -8.00 8.72 -26.06
C GLU A 347 -9.45 8.28 -25.84
N ASP A 348 -10.16 7.90 -26.90
CA ASP A 348 -11.52 7.38 -26.81
C ASP A 348 -11.57 6.01 -26.13
N ASN A 349 -10.52 5.20 -26.29
CA ASN A 349 -10.36 3.88 -25.71
C ASN A 349 -9.00 3.71 -25.04
N PRO A 350 -8.73 4.35 -23.89
CA PRO A 350 -7.42 4.41 -23.26
C PRO A 350 -6.81 3.04 -22.95
N PHE A 351 -7.65 2.07 -22.56
CA PHE A 351 -7.20 0.71 -22.26
C PHE A 351 -6.67 -0.04 -23.49
N LEU A 352 -7.12 0.31 -24.70
CA LEU A 352 -6.65 -0.24 -25.96
C LEU A 352 -5.60 0.64 -26.67
N GLY A 353 -5.25 1.77 -26.06
CA GLY A 353 -4.51 2.84 -26.66
C GLY A 353 -3.00 2.83 -26.37
N PHE A 354 -2.45 4.03 -26.29
CA PHE A 354 -1.03 4.32 -26.14
C PHE A 354 -0.60 4.28 -24.67
N ARG A 355 -0.37 3.06 -24.16
CA ARG A 355 0.00 2.81 -22.75
C ARG A 355 1.11 1.76 -22.63
N ALA A 356 1.66 1.64 -21.45
CA ALA A 356 2.60 0.60 -21.03
C ALA A 356 3.82 0.48 -21.97
N VAL A 357 4.17 -0.72 -22.43
CA VAL A 357 5.31 -0.96 -23.32
C VAL A 357 5.24 -0.14 -24.62
N ARG A 358 4.02 0.12 -25.12
CA ARG A 358 3.81 0.92 -26.32
C ARG A 358 4.28 2.36 -26.14
N TYR A 359 3.89 2.98 -24.99
CA TYR A 359 4.34 4.31 -24.59
C TYR A 359 5.85 4.31 -24.36
N CYS A 360 6.35 3.35 -23.59
CA CYS A 360 7.76 3.26 -23.19
C CYS A 360 8.71 3.15 -24.40
N LEU A 361 8.39 2.32 -25.39
CA LEU A 361 9.22 2.16 -26.60
C LEU A 361 9.20 3.38 -27.52
N LYS A 362 8.16 4.21 -27.46
CA LYS A 362 8.11 5.48 -28.23
C LYS A 362 8.73 6.65 -27.47
N ASN A 363 8.77 6.59 -26.16
CA ASN A 363 9.37 7.59 -25.28
C ASN A 363 10.60 7.00 -24.59
N GLU A 364 11.60 6.60 -25.41
CA GLU A 364 12.80 5.92 -24.91
C GLU A 364 13.51 6.70 -23.80
N ASP A 365 13.47 8.02 -23.78
CA ASP A 365 14.14 8.83 -22.75
C ASP A 365 13.52 8.60 -21.37
N VAL A 366 12.18 8.46 -21.29
CA VAL A 366 11.49 8.06 -20.05
C VAL A 366 11.84 6.62 -19.68
N TYR A 367 11.80 5.72 -20.65
CA TYR A 367 12.01 4.29 -20.41
C TYR A 367 13.46 3.97 -20.00
N LYS A 368 14.45 4.64 -20.60
CA LYS A 368 15.87 4.50 -20.22
C LYS A 368 16.12 4.82 -18.76
N VAL A 369 15.51 5.89 -18.24
CA VAL A 369 15.63 6.28 -16.83
C VAL A 369 15.19 5.13 -15.93
N GLN A 370 14.03 4.53 -16.21
CA GLN A 370 13.51 3.41 -15.42
C GLN A 370 14.40 2.16 -15.56
N LEU A 371 14.75 1.76 -16.76
CA LEU A 371 15.57 0.56 -16.99
C LEU A 371 16.96 0.69 -16.39
N ARG A 372 17.60 1.85 -16.43
CA ARG A 372 18.89 2.11 -15.76
C ARG A 372 18.76 2.00 -14.24
N ALA A 373 17.69 2.56 -13.66
CA ALA A 373 17.41 2.44 -12.24
C ALA A 373 17.23 0.98 -11.81
N LEU A 374 16.49 0.18 -12.60
CA LEU A 374 16.27 -1.27 -12.37
C LEU A 374 17.59 -2.05 -12.44
N LEU A 375 18.40 -1.81 -13.50
CA LEU A 375 19.71 -2.44 -13.64
C LEU A 375 20.62 -2.14 -12.44
N ARG A 376 20.68 -0.88 -11.99
CA ARG A 376 21.48 -0.50 -10.81
C ARG A 376 20.96 -1.14 -9.53
N ALA A 377 19.65 -1.20 -9.35
CA ALA A 377 19.03 -1.81 -8.17
C ALA A 377 19.28 -3.33 -8.10
N SER A 378 19.48 -4.00 -9.22
CA SER A 378 19.72 -5.45 -9.28
C SER A 378 20.99 -5.93 -8.57
N THR A 379 21.86 -5.02 -8.13
CA THR A 379 23.04 -5.36 -7.29
C THR A 379 22.71 -5.49 -5.81
N PHE A 380 21.49 -5.12 -5.40
CA PHE A 380 21.08 -5.11 -3.99
C PHE A 380 20.13 -6.25 -3.61
N GLY A 381 19.75 -7.10 -4.57
CA GLY A 381 18.90 -8.27 -4.35
C GLY A 381 18.54 -8.96 -5.66
N ASP A 382 17.69 -9.99 -5.59
CA ASP A 382 17.18 -10.72 -6.76
C ASP A 382 16.05 -9.92 -7.45
N VAL A 383 16.46 -8.88 -8.19
CA VAL A 383 15.55 -8.01 -8.95
C VAL A 383 15.36 -8.56 -10.36
N LYS A 384 14.10 -8.67 -10.78
CA LYS A 384 13.69 -9.09 -12.12
C LYS A 384 12.83 -8.00 -12.78
N ILE A 385 12.92 -7.89 -14.09
CA ILE A 385 12.16 -6.92 -14.89
C ILE A 385 10.95 -7.61 -15.50
N MET A 386 9.76 -7.03 -15.41
CA MET A 386 8.54 -7.53 -16.05
C MET A 386 7.96 -6.49 -17.00
N ILE A 387 7.75 -6.89 -18.26
CA ILE A 387 7.21 -6.03 -19.32
C ILE A 387 5.69 -6.19 -19.38
N PRO A 388 4.89 -5.13 -19.12
CA PRO A 388 3.44 -5.17 -19.20
C PRO A 388 2.91 -5.00 -20.63
N LEU A 389 1.67 -5.42 -20.86
CA LEU A 389 0.85 -5.19 -22.06
C LEU A 389 1.51 -5.61 -23.37
N VAL A 390 2.28 -6.68 -23.36
CA VAL A 390 2.94 -7.22 -24.56
C VAL A 390 1.89 -7.82 -25.49
N THR A 391 2.06 -7.59 -26.80
CA THR A 391 1.20 -8.11 -27.87
C THR A 391 1.96 -8.85 -28.95
N CYS A 392 3.27 -8.66 -29.06
CA CYS A 392 4.09 -9.32 -30.07
C CYS A 392 5.54 -9.51 -29.57
N VAL A 393 6.27 -10.41 -30.25
CA VAL A 393 7.68 -10.74 -29.92
C VAL A 393 8.61 -9.55 -30.12
N GLU A 394 8.32 -8.70 -31.08
CA GLU A 394 9.12 -7.52 -31.44
C GLU A 394 9.22 -6.53 -30.27
N GLU A 395 8.16 -6.39 -29.47
CA GLU A 395 8.16 -5.53 -28.29
C GLU A 395 9.18 -6.05 -27.25
N VAL A 396 9.20 -7.34 -26.99
CA VAL A 396 10.15 -7.97 -26.05
C VAL A 396 11.59 -7.81 -26.55
N ARG A 397 11.83 -8.09 -27.83
CA ARG A 397 13.15 -7.92 -28.46
C ARG A 397 13.63 -6.47 -28.41
N ALA A 398 12.76 -5.50 -28.64
CA ALA A 398 13.09 -4.07 -28.56
C ALA A 398 13.51 -3.69 -27.13
N VAL A 399 12.78 -4.14 -26.11
CA VAL A 399 13.15 -3.89 -24.70
C VAL A 399 14.49 -4.55 -24.37
N LYS A 400 14.70 -5.83 -24.72
CA LYS A 400 15.97 -6.53 -24.47
C LYS A 400 17.15 -5.85 -25.18
N ALA A 401 16.96 -5.37 -26.40
CA ALA A 401 17.99 -4.60 -27.13
C ALA A 401 18.32 -3.29 -26.42
N LEU A 402 17.31 -2.57 -25.91
CA LEU A 402 17.49 -1.35 -25.13
C LEU A 402 18.23 -1.64 -23.82
N VAL A 403 17.83 -2.67 -23.06
CA VAL A 403 18.51 -3.09 -21.83
C VAL A 403 19.98 -3.41 -22.10
N LYS A 404 20.29 -4.15 -23.16
CA LYS A 404 21.68 -4.47 -23.56
C LYS A 404 22.50 -3.21 -23.87
N LYS A 405 21.90 -2.22 -24.53
CA LYS A 405 22.54 -0.92 -24.78
C LYS A 405 22.84 -0.18 -23.48
N LEU A 406 21.87 -0.14 -22.56
CA LEU A 406 22.03 0.52 -21.26
C LEU A 406 23.06 -0.18 -20.37
N MET A 407 23.17 -1.51 -20.42
CA MET A 407 24.24 -2.26 -19.76
C MET A 407 25.63 -1.80 -20.25
N ALA A 408 25.80 -1.61 -21.56
CA ALA A 408 27.06 -1.11 -22.11
C ALA A 408 27.36 0.35 -21.68
N GLU A 409 26.33 1.20 -21.56
CA GLU A 409 26.47 2.56 -21.03
C GLU A 409 26.90 2.53 -19.55
N LEU A 410 26.28 1.68 -18.72
CA LEU A 410 26.65 1.50 -17.30
C LEU A 410 28.06 0.95 -17.14
N ASP A 411 28.49 0.01 -18.00
CA ASP A 411 29.87 -0.49 -18.02
C ASP A 411 30.88 0.65 -18.32
N ALA A 412 30.56 1.52 -19.29
CA ALA A 412 31.41 2.68 -19.62
C ALA A 412 31.48 3.71 -18.47
N GLU A 413 30.41 3.83 -17.67
CA GLU A 413 30.36 4.67 -16.49
C GLU A 413 30.99 4.01 -15.25
N GLY A 414 31.38 2.73 -15.31
CA GLY A 414 31.90 1.97 -14.18
C GLY A 414 30.86 1.63 -13.11
N ARG A 415 29.57 1.67 -13.45
CA ARG A 415 28.46 1.35 -12.55
C ARG A 415 28.16 -0.13 -12.56
N LYS A 416 27.87 -0.69 -11.40
CA LYS A 416 27.56 -2.11 -11.24
C LYS A 416 26.08 -2.40 -11.52
N TYR A 417 25.83 -3.57 -12.09
CA TYR A 417 24.50 -4.15 -12.30
C TYR A 417 24.59 -5.67 -12.39
N ASN A 418 23.46 -6.38 -12.29
CA ASN A 418 23.42 -7.83 -12.54
C ASN A 418 23.38 -8.08 -14.05
N LYS A 419 24.40 -8.75 -14.59
CA LYS A 419 24.51 -9.06 -16.03
C LYS A 419 23.47 -10.09 -16.50
N ASP A 420 23.01 -10.93 -15.56
CA ASP A 420 22.10 -12.03 -15.80
C ASP A 420 20.68 -11.69 -15.26
N ILE A 421 20.31 -10.39 -15.26
CA ILE A 421 18.99 -9.96 -14.82
C ILE A 421 17.90 -10.59 -15.70
N GLU A 422 16.96 -11.27 -15.07
CA GLU A 422 15.84 -11.88 -15.78
C GLU A 422 14.84 -10.84 -16.26
N ILE A 423 14.36 -11.03 -17.51
CA ILE A 423 13.35 -10.18 -18.16
C ILE A 423 12.17 -11.03 -18.55
N GLY A 424 11.09 -10.92 -17.80
CA GLY A 424 9.84 -11.63 -18.04
C GLY A 424 8.76 -10.77 -18.70
N VAL A 425 7.70 -11.44 -19.08
CA VAL A 425 6.55 -10.84 -19.75
C VAL A 425 5.29 -11.03 -18.91
N MET A 426 4.52 -9.96 -18.73
CA MET A 426 3.15 -10.07 -18.25
C MET A 426 2.24 -10.50 -19.41
N ILE A 427 1.69 -11.70 -19.30
CA ILE A 427 0.72 -12.21 -20.28
C ILE A 427 -0.67 -11.77 -19.83
N GLU A 428 -1.16 -10.73 -20.46
CA GLU A 428 -2.41 -10.07 -20.08
C GLU A 428 -3.25 -9.61 -21.30
N THR A 429 -2.80 -9.94 -22.51
CA THR A 429 -3.55 -9.72 -23.73
C THR A 429 -3.87 -11.04 -24.42
N PRO A 430 -5.01 -11.16 -25.11
CA PRO A 430 -5.32 -12.35 -25.92
C PRO A 430 -4.26 -12.64 -26.98
N ALA A 431 -3.64 -11.60 -27.55
CA ALA A 431 -2.57 -11.74 -28.52
C ALA A 431 -1.36 -12.46 -27.89
N ALA A 432 -0.89 -11.99 -26.72
CA ALA A 432 0.22 -12.63 -26.01
C ALA A 432 -0.11 -14.07 -25.59
N SER A 433 -1.35 -14.31 -25.14
CA SER A 433 -1.81 -15.68 -24.82
C SER A 433 -1.70 -16.61 -26.01
N LEU A 434 -2.19 -16.21 -27.18
CA LEU A 434 -2.18 -17.02 -28.40
C LEU A 434 -0.78 -17.33 -28.92
N ILE A 435 0.19 -16.46 -28.69
CA ILE A 435 1.59 -16.62 -29.12
C ILE A 435 2.54 -16.92 -27.94
N ALA A 436 2.02 -17.44 -26.83
CA ALA A 436 2.79 -17.71 -25.63
C ALA A 436 4.02 -18.61 -25.90
N ASP A 437 3.91 -19.57 -26.83
CA ASP A 437 5.01 -20.43 -27.26
C ASP A 437 6.16 -19.67 -27.98
N LEU A 438 5.85 -18.57 -28.66
CA LEU A 438 6.83 -17.70 -29.28
C LEU A 438 7.46 -16.76 -28.25
N LEU A 439 6.65 -16.20 -27.36
CA LEU A 439 7.11 -15.33 -26.26
C LEU A 439 7.99 -16.09 -25.25
N ALA A 440 7.68 -17.36 -24.96
CA ALA A 440 8.46 -18.20 -24.06
C ALA A 440 9.91 -18.44 -24.54
N LYS A 441 10.20 -18.26 -25.81
CA LYS A 441 11.58 -18.33 -26.35
C LYS A 441 12.37 -17.05 -26.12
N GLU A 442 11.70 -15.97 -25.79
CA GLU A 442 12.29 -14.65 -25.60
C GLU A 442 12.24 -14.19 -24.13
N ALA A 443 11.34 -14.70 -23.32
CA ALA A 443 11.17 -14.32 -21.93
C ALA A 443 11.82 -15.32 -20.98
N ASP A 444 12.30 -14.85 -19.84
CA ASP A 444 12.90 -15.68 -18.80
C ASP A 444 11.83 -16.23 -17.84
N PHE A 445 10.68 -15.59 -17.74
CA PHE A 445 9.50 -16.03 -16.99
C PHE A 445 8.22 -15.36 -17.53
N PHE A 446 7.07 -15.92 -17.17
CA PHE A 446 5.76 -15.30 -17.38
C PHE A 446 5.11 -14.92 -16.06
N SER A 447 4.31 -13.86 -16.06
CA SER A 447 3.34 -13.57 -15.02
C SER A 447 1.98 -13.25 -15.66
N ILE A 448 0.93 -13.89 -15.21
CA ILE A 448 -0.41 -13.70 -15.79
C ILE A 448 -1.09 -12.53 -15.10
N GLY A 449 -1.38 -11.47 -15.86
CA GLY A 449 -2.16 -10.32 -15.42
C GLY A 449 -3.65 -10.58 -15.63
N THR A 450 -4.29 -11.34 -14.74
CA THR A 450 -5.67 -11.83 -14.97
C THR A 450 -6.70 -10.74 -15.10
N ASN A 451 -6.47 -9.55 -14.50
CA ASN A 451 -7.42 -8.45 -14.58
C ASN A 451 -7.55 -7.93 -16.02
N ASP A 452 -6.42 -7.62 -16.64
CA ASP A 452 -6.40 -7.13 -18.03
C ASP A 452 -6.65 -8.29 -19.01
N LEU A 453 -6.13 -9.50 -18.75
CA LEU A 453 -6.44 -10.67 -19.58
C LEU A 453 -7.94 -10.94 -19.66
N THR A 454 -8.66 -10.86 -18.53
CA THR A 454 -10.12 -11.02 -18.49
C THR A 454 -10.79 -9.89 -19.28
N GLN A 455 -10.43 -8.64 -19.03
CA GLN A 455 -10.98 -7.47 -19.70
C GLN A 455 -10.86 -7.58 -21.23
N TYR A 456 -9.68 -7.91 -21.73
CA TYR A 456 -9.43 -7.98 -23.17
C TYR A 456 -9.97 -9.26 -23.81
N THR A 457 -9.96 -10.41 -23.11
CA THR A 457 -10.55 -11.66 -23.61
C THR A 457 -12.05 -11.54 -23.74
N MET A 458 -12.71 -10.91 -22.77
CA MET A 458 -14.15 -10.71 -22.77
C MET A 458 -14.57 -9.46 -23.56
N ALA A 459 -13.62 -8.65 -24.05
CA ALA A 459 -13.86 -7.36 -24.73
C ALA A 459 -14.78 -6.44 -23.91
N VAL A 460 -14.54 -6.33 -22.60
CA VAL A 460 -15.37 -5.59 -21.65
C VAL A 460 -14.54 -4.64 -20.82
N ASP A 461 -15.00 -3.42 -20.65
CA ASP A 461 -14.42 -2.47 -19.71
C ASP A 461 -14.93 -2.77 -18.29
N ARG A 462 -14.05 -3.23 -17.40
CA ARG A 462 -14.36 -3.55 -15.99
C ARG A 462 -14.84 -2.33 -15.19
N GLY A 463 -14.48 -1.11 -15.63
CA GLY A 463 -14.93 0.14 -15.02
C GLY A 463 -16.33 0.57 -15.43
N ASN A 464 -16.91 -0.04 -16.49
CA ASN A 464 -18.22 0.30 -16.99
C ASN A 464 -19.31 -0.57 -16.34
N ALA A 465 -20.05 0.01 -15.39
CA ALA A 465 -21.11 -0.70 -14.65
C ALA A 465 -22.20 -1.36 -15.51
N ARG A 466 -22.37 -0.91 -16.77
CA ARG A 466 -23.39 -1.48 -17.67
C ARG A 466 -23.01 -2.83 -18.26
N VAL A 467 -21.71 -3.12 -18.35
CA VAL A 467 -21.18 -4.35 -18.95
C VAL A 467 -20.30 -5.16 -17.99
N SER A 468 -20.04 -4.65 -16.77
CA SER A 468 -19.19 -5.30 -15.78
C SER A 468 -19.66 -6.71 -15.40
N TYR A 469 -20.96 -7.03 -15.60
CA TYR A 469 -21.49 -8.38 -15.41
C TYR A 469 -20.89 -9.43 -16.35
N LEU A 470 -20.23 -9.01 -17.44
CA LEU A 470 -19.51 -9.90 -18.37
C LEU A 470 -18.05 -10.12 -17.95
N TYR A 471 -17.56 -9.29 -17.02
CA TYR A 471 -16.19 -9.38 -16.54
C TYR A 471 -16.08 -10.47 -15.48
N SER A 472 -15.56 -11.63 -15.88
CA SER A 472 -15.43 -12.76 -14.97
C SER A 472 -14.25 -13.67 -15.35
N ALA A 473 -13.39 -13.94 -14.37
CA ALA A 473 -12.30 -14.88 -14.51
C ALA A 473 -12.76 -16.37 -14.60
N TYR A 474 -14.02 -16.63 -14.23
CA TYR A 474 -14.61 -17.98 -14.34
C TYR A 474 -15.13 -18.30 -15.75
N ASN A 475 -15.12 -17.32 -16.65
CA ASN A 475 -15.56 -17.55 -18.01
C ASN A 475 -14.68 -18.61 -18.69
N PRO A 476 -15.26 -19.61 -19.39
CA PRO A 476 -14.51 -20.69 -20.07
C PRO A 476 -13.40 -20.18 -21.00
N ALA A 477 -13.59 -19.02 -21.66
CA ALA A 477 -12.55 -18.44 -22.51
C ALA A 477 -11.32 -17.99 -21.70
N VAL A 478 -11.54 -17.38 -20.53
CA VAL A 478 -10.48 -16.92 -19.64
C VAL A 478 -9.77 -18.12 -18.98
N LEU A 479 -10.52 -19.12 -18.49
CA LEU A 479 -9.96 -20.35 -17.91
C LEU A 479 -9.06 -21.10 -18.91
N ARG A 480 -9.52 -21.25 -20.16
CA ARG A 480 -8.74 -21.88 -21.24
C ARG A 480 -7.49 -21.07 -21.60
N SER A 481 -7.59 -19.75 -21.60
CA SER A 481 -6.45 -18.86 -21.83
C SER A 481 -5.39 -19.02 -20.72
N MET A 482 -5.80 -18.99 -19.43
CA MET A 482 -4.89 -19.20 -18.31
C MET A 482 -4.21 -20.58 -18.40
N LYS A 483 -4.97 -21.64 -18.64
CA LYS A 483 -4.42 -22.99 -18.83
C LYS A 483 -3.40 -23.02 -19.95
N HIS A 484 -3.73 -22.48 -21.12
CA HIS A 484 -2.84 -22.45 -22.27
C HIS A 484 -1.51 -21.74 -21.97
N ILE A 485 -1.57 -20.57 -21.32
CA ILE A 485 -0.37 -19.81 -20.95
C ILE A 485 0.52 -20.61 -20.00
N ILE A 486 -0.07 -21.21 -18.96
CA ILE A 486 0.66 -21.97 -17.95
C ILE A 486 1.33 -23.19 -18.57
N GLU A 487 0.56 -24.03 -19.29
CA GLU A 487 1.08 -25.24 -19.94
C GLU A 487 2.18 -24.92 -20.97
N THR A 488 2.02 -23.81 -21.71
CA THR A 488 3.01 -23.38 -22.73
C THR A 488 4.30 -22.92 -22.09
N GLY A 489 4.25 -22.11 -21.03
CA GLY A 489 5.45 -21.67 -20.30
C GLY A 489 6.18 -22.84 -19.63
N LYS A 490 5.43 -23.76 -19.01
CA LYS A 490 5.98 -25.00 -18.41
C LYS A 490 6.67 -25.87 -19.47
N ALA A 491 6.05 -26.04 -20.63
CA ALA A 491 6.62 -26.82 -21.74
C ALA A 491 7.91 -26.18 -22.27
N ALA A 492 8.06 -24.88 -22.20
CA ALA A 492 9.28 -24.15 -22.54
C ALA A 492 10.33 -24.15 -21.42
N GLY A 493 10.01 -24.65 -20.22
CA GLY A 493 10.92 -24.70 -19.06
C GLY A 493 11.10 -23.38 -18.34
N ILE A 494 10.19 -22.42 -18.52
CA ILE A 494 10.20 -21.13 -17.79
C ILE A 494 9.18 -21.13 -16.66
N THR A 495 9.47 -20.35 -15.61
CA THR A 495 8.55 -20.13 -14.49
C THR A 495 7.31 -19.37 -14.96
N VAL A 496 6.13 -19.80 -14.52
CA VAL A 496 4.87 -19.10 -14.78
C VAL A 496 4.23 -18.69 -13.45
N GLY A 497 4.13 -17.39 -13.26
CA GLY A 497 3.45 -16.78 -12.11
C GLY A 497 2.10 -16.18 -12.51
N MET A 498 1.38 -15.71 -11.48
CA MET A 498 0.13 -14.95 -11.63
C MET A 498 0.04 -13.87 -10.57
N CYS A 499 -0.17 -12.63 -10.99
CA CYS A 499 -0.24 -11.46 -10.10
C CYS A 499 -1.59 -10.73 -10.10
N GLY A 500 -2.55 -11.21 -10.89
CA GLY A 500 -3.92 -10.71 -10.86
C GLY A 500 -4.73 -11.26 -9.68
N GLU A 501 -5.94 -10.76 -9.52
CA GLU A 501 -6.82 -11.13 -8.39
C GLU A 501 -7.16 -12.62 -8.34
N ALA A 502 -7.18 -13.30 -9.48
CA ALA A 502 -7.42 -14.73 -9.58
C ALA A 502 -6.40 -15.59 -8.80
N ALA A 503 -5.18 -15.10 -8.57
CA ALA A 503 -4.15 -15.80 -7.79
C ALA A 503 -4.55 -16.05 -6.33
N ALA A 504 -5.40 -15.17 -5.76
CA ALA A 504 -5.90 -15.27 -4.39
C ALA A 504 -7.33 -15.84 -4.31
N ASP A 505 -7.97 -16.09 -5.45
CA ASP A 505 -9.35 -16.55 -5.49
C ASP A 505 -9.47 -18.01 -5.04
N PRO A 506 -10.14 -18.30 -3.92
CA PRO A 506 -10.24 -19.65 -3.38
C PRO A 506 -10.92 -20.64 -4.33
N LEU A 507 -11.79 -20.16 -5.23
CA LEU A 507 -12.46 -21.02 -6.21
C LEU A 507 -11.55 -21.37 -7.39
N LEU A 508 -10.62 -20.46 -7.77
CA LEU A 508 -9.71 -20.65 -8.91
C LEU A 508 -8.42 -21.37 -8.53
N ILE A 509 -7.95 -21.24 -7.28
CA ILE A 509 -6.71 -21.87 -6.81
C ILE A 509 -6.62 -23.36 -7.19
N PRO A 510 -7.62 -24.23 -7.00
CA PRO A 510 -7.52 -25.63 -7.42
C PRO A 510 -7.31 -25.80 -8.92
N LEU A 511 -7.94 -24.96 -9.74
CA LEU A 511 -7.70 -25.01 -11.20
C LEU A 511 -6.27 -24.58 -11.56
N LEU A 512 -5.75 -23.55 -10.87
CA LEU A 512 -4.38 -23.08 -11.09
C LEU A 512 -3.34 -24.13 -10.66
N VAL A 513 -3.58 -24.85 -9.56
CA VAL A 513 -2.79 -26.02 -9.16
C VAL A 513 -2.83 -27.10 -10.25
N SER A 514 -4.01 -27.39 -10.79
CA SER A 514 -4.17 -28.35 -11.91
C SER A 514 -3.43 -27.92 -13.16
N PHE A 515 -3.45 -26.64 -13.50
CA PHE A 515 -2.74 -26.13 -14.68
C PHE A 515 -1.22 -26.12 -14.49
N GLY A 516 -0.74 -26.24 -13.25
CA GLY A 516 0.68 -26.27 -12.91
C GLY A 516 1.31 -24.90 -12.73
N LEU A 517 0.55 -23.91 -12.19
CA LEU A 517 1.08 -22.59 -11.87
C LEU A 517 2.17 -22.69 -10.82
N ASP A 518 3.32 -22.03 -11.05
CA ASP A 518 4.48 -22.09 -10.15
C ASP A 518 4.43 -21.04 -9.04
N GLU A 519 3.95 -19.82 -9.34
CA GLU A 519 4.02 -18.66 -8.46
C GLU A 519 2.67 -17.97 -8.34
N TYR A 520 2.24 -17.77 -7.10
CA TYR A 520 1.01 -17.06 -6.72
C TYR A 520 1.38 -15.73 -6.09
N SER A 521 1.16 -14.60 -6.77
CA SER A 521 1.42 -13.27 -6.25
C SER A 521 0.12 -12.59 -5.83
N VAL A 522 -0.02 -12.40 -4.53
CA VAL A 522 -1.28 -11.96 -3.90
C VAL A 522 -1.08 -10.71 -3.05
N SER A 523 -2.14 -10.10 -2.52
CA SER A 523 -1.96 -9.04 -1.53
C SER A 523 -1.25 -9.60 -0.29
N ALA A 524 -0.45 -8.78 0.39
CA ALA A 524 0.26 -9.20 1.61
C ALA A 524 -0.68 -9.85 2.63
N THR A 525 -1.89 -9.35 2.79
CA THR A 525 -2.90 -9.87 3.72
C THR A 525 -3.50 -11.21 3.30
N SER A 526 -3.42 -11.57 2.02
CA SER A 526 -3.95 -12.83 1.47
C SER A 526 -2.96 -13.99 1.51
N VAL A 527 -1.67 -13.73 1.81
CA VAL A 527 -0.60 -14.74 1.76
C VAL A 527 -0.96 -15.98 2.59
N LEU A 528 -1.26 -15.83 3.87
CA LEU A 528 -1.55 -16.99 4.74
C LEU A 528 -2.83 -17.72 4.36
N ALA A 529 -3.84 -17.00 3.90
CA ALA A 529 -5.10 -17.61 3.42
C ALA A 529 -4.85 -18.46 2.16
N THR A 530 -4.12 -17.90 1.20
CA THR A 530 -3.75 -18.60 -0.03
C THR A 530 -2.93 -19.85 0.25
N ARG A 531 -1.92 -19.77 1.16
CA ARG A 531 -1.13 -20.93 1.60
C ARG A 531 -2.03 -22.01 2.20
N GLY A 532 -2.99 -21.60 3.04
CA GLY A 532 -3.96 -22.53 3.65
C GLY A 532 -4.83 -23.24 2.62
N ILE A 533 -5.24 -22.56 1.55
CA ILE A 533 -6.04 -23.16 0.48
C ILE A 533 -5.17 -24.12 -0.34
N LEU A 534 -3.99 -23.69 -0.78
CA LEU A 534 -3.05 -24.52 -1.55
C LEU A 534 -2.75 -25.84 -0.82
N SER A 535 -2.53 -25.81 0.49
CA SER A 535 -2.22 -27.00 1.29
C SER A 535 -3.34 -28.02 1.40
N LYS A 536 -4.57 -27.69 0.99
CA LYS A 536 -5.73 -28.58 1.03
C LYS A 536 -5.94 -29.36 -0.26
N TRP A 537 -5.33 -28.96 -1.35
CA TRP A 537 -5.53 -29.57 -2.66
C TRP A 537 -4.33 -30.41 -3.09
N SER A 538 -4.57 -31.66 -3.43
CA SER A 538 -3.59 -32.48 -4.17
C SER A 538 -3.73 -32.21 -5.67
N LYS A 539 -2.64 -32.42 -6.41
CA LYS A 539 -2.66 -32.31 -7.88
C LYS A 539 -3.76 -33.16 -8.51
N LYS A 540 -3.92 -34.40 -8.02
CA LYS A 540 -4.94 -35.32 -8.54
C LYS A 540 -6.36 -34.78 -8.36
N GLU A 541 -6.73 -34.33 -7.16
CA GLU A 541 -8.07 -33.77 -6.92
C GLU A 541 -8.31 -32.50 -7.72
N ALA A 542 -7.27 -31.68 -7.86
CA ALA A 542 -7.29 -30.48 -8.69
C ALA A 542 -7.52 -30.81 -10.17
N ASP A 543 -6.86 -31.84 -10.69
CA ASP A 543 -7.02 -32.30 -12.09
C ASP A 543 -8.43 -32.81 -12.37
N GLU A 544 -9.00 -33.61 -11.45
CA GLU A 544 -10.37 -34.12 -11.58
C GLU A 544 -11.40 -32.97 -11.58
N LEU A 545 -11.17 -31.92 -10.77
CA LEU A 545 -12.04 -30.74 -10.74
C LEU A 545 -11.89 -29.91 -12.03
N ALA A 546 -10.64 -29.69 -12.46
CA ALA A 546 -10.35 -28.88 -13.65
C ALA A 546 -10.91 -29.51 -14.93
N GLU A 547 -10.83 -30.84 -15.09
CA GLU A 547 -11.42 -31.53 -16.22
C GLU A 547 -12.93 -31.29 -16.31
N LYS A 548 -13.64 -31.38 -15.17
CA LYS A 548 -15.08 -31.09 -15.10
C LYS A 548 -15.35 -29.62 -15.42
N ALA A 549 -14.65 -28.69 -14.79
CA ALA A 549 -14.87 -27.25 -14.96
C ALA A 549 -14.66 -26.81 -16.42
N LEU A 550 -13.62 -27.32 -17.09
CA LEU A 550 -13.31 -27.00 -18.49
C LEU A 550 -14.27 -27.62 -19.49
N SER A 551 -15.04 -28.64 -19.10
CA SER A 551 -16.08 -29.26 -19.94
C SER A 551 -17.39 -28.48 -19.92
N LEU A 552 -17.59 -27.57 -18.96
CA LEU A 552 -18.80 -26.77 -18.84
C LEU A 552 -18.82 -25.63 -19.87
N SER A 553 -20.03 -25.21 -20.21
CA SER A 553 -20.25 -24.23 -21.28
C SER A 553 -20.43 -22.80 -20.79
N THR A 554 -20.88 -22.64 -19.56
CA THR A 554 -21.20 -21.31 -19.00
C THR A 554 -20.41 -21.02 -17.74
N GLU A 555 -20.23 -19.73 -17.47
CA GLU A 555 -19.63 -19.24 -16.24
C GLU A 555 -20.39 -19.70 -14.99
N ALA A 556 -21.73 -19.61 -15.03
CA ALA A 556 -22.58 -19.94 -13.89
C ALA A 556 -22.42 -21.41 -13.47
N GLU A 557 -22.44 -22.35 -14.44
CA GLU A 557 -22.20 -23.78 -14.19
C GLU A 557 -20.79 -24.00 -13.59
N GLY A 558 -19.78 -23.33 -14.14
CA GLY A 558 -18.39 -23.39 -13.64
C GLY A 558 -18.27 -22.87 -12.20
N ALA A 559 -18.82 -21.70 -11.92
CA ALA A 559 -18.78 -21.10 -10.59
C ALA A 559 -19.52 -21.93 -9.54
N GLU A 560 -20.66 -22.55 -9.90
CA GLU A 560 -21.41 -23.43 -9.01
C GLU A 560 -20.61 -24.69 -8.67
N LEU A 561 -20.07 -25.38 -9.69
CA LEU A 561 -19.19 -26.53 -9.49
C LEU A 561 -18.01 -26.22 -8.56
N LEU A 562 -17.35 -25.07 -8.77
CA LEU A 562 -16.21 -24.67 -7.96
C LEU A 562 -16.60 -24.34 -6.51
N LYS A 563 -17.78 -23.77 -6.29
CA LYS A 563 -18.31 -23.52 -4.94
C LYS A 563 -18.62 -24.82 -4.20
N GLU A 564 -19.24 -25.80 -4.88
CA GLU A 564 -19.55 -27.10 -4.28
C GLU A 564 -18.30 -27.91 -3.92
N ALA A 565 -17.20 -27.70 -4.67
CA ALA A 565 -15.94 -28.40 -4.45
C ALA A 565 -15.07 -27.84 -3.33
N GLN A 566 -15.45 -26.70 -2.69
CA GLN A 566 -14.61 -26.06 -1.66
C GLN A 566 -14.41 -26.96 -0.43
N LYS A 567 -13.18 -26.97 0.12
CA LYS A 567 -12.74 -27.79 1.25
C LYS A 567 -12.57 -26.97 2.55
#